data_207718c7ebbc59f7ca6d45ee1074978e
#
_entry.id   207718c7ebbc59f7ca6d45ee1074978e
#
_cell.length_a   1.000
_cell.length_b   1.000
_cell.length_c   1.000
_cell.angle_alpha   90.00
_cell.angle_beta   90.00
_cell.angle_gamma   90.00
#
_symmetry.space_group_name_H-M   'P 1'
#
loop_
_entity.id
_entity.type
_entity.pdbx_description
1 polymer ?
#
loop_
_entity_poly.entity_id
_entity_poly.type
_entity_poly.pdbx_seq_one_letter_code
_entity_poly.pdbx_strand_id
1 'polypeptide(L)'
;RLDQYAFICQEMNDLMAQGVRNVIEMTNRYMGRNAQFMLDVMHETGINVVACTGYYQDAFFPQHVATRSVQELAQEMVDEIDQGIDGTELKAGIIAEIGSSEGKITPLEEKVFIAAALAHNQTGRPISTHTSFSTMGLEQLALLQAHGVDLSRVTVGHCDLKDNLDNILKMIDLG
;
A
#
# COMPACT_ATOMS: atom_id res chain seq x y z
N ARG A 1 1.55 21.11 -5.85
CA ARG A 1 2.01 20.37 -4.66
C ARG A 1 0.79 19.75 -3.99
N LEU A 2 0.89 18.48 -3.65
CA LEU A 2 -0.19 17.72 -3.00
C LEU A 2 -0.36 18.05 -1.50
N ASP A 3 0.39 19.05 -0.99
CA ASP A 3 0.36 19.55 0.38
C ASP A 3 -0.34 20.92 0.50
N GLN A 4 -1.01 21.39 -0.55
CA GLN A 4 -1.76 22.64 -0.54
C GLN A 4 -3.22 22.39 -0.09
N TYR A 5 -3.50 22.57 1.18
CA TYR A 5 -4.75 22.21 1.82
C TYR A 5 -6.01 22.68 1.06
N ALA A 6 -6.10 23.98 0.81
CA ALA A 6 -7.28 24.53 0.13
C ALA A 6 -7.50 23.97 -1.28
N PHE A 7 -6.39 23.71 -2.01
CA PHE A 7 -6.44 23.10 -3.33
C PHE A 7 -6.91 21.64 -3.25
N ILE A 8 -6.36 20.87 -2.32
CA ILE A 8 -6.79 19.47 -2.13
C ILE A 8 -8.25 19.38 -1.69
N CYS A 9 -8.72 20.23 -0.79
CA CYS A 9 -10.13 20.26 -0.42
C CYS A 9 -11.04 20.59 -1.62
N GLN A 10 -10.62 21.51 -2.50
CA GLN A 10 -11.37 21.80 -3.72
C GLN A 10 -11.42 20.58 -4.66
N GLU A 11 -10.28 19.93 -4.92
CA GLU A 11 -10.22 18.72 -5.77
C GLU A 11 -11.08 17.57 -5.18
N MET A 12 -11.07 17.39 -3.86
CA MET A 12 -11.92 16.37 -3.22
C MET A 12 -13.41 16.70 -3.38
N ASN A 13 -13.81 17.97 -3.26
CA ASN A 13 -15.18 18.40 -3.49
C ASN A 13 -15.60 18.19 -4.97
N ASP A 14 -14.71 18.46 -5.92
CA ASP A 14 -14.98 18.25 -7.34
C ASP A 14 -15.11 16.74 -7.65
N LEU A 15 -14.30 15.88 -7.05
CA LEU A 15 -14.44 14.43 -7.14
C LEU A 15 -15.78 13.96 -6.55
N MET A 16 -16.18 14.50 -5.39
CA MET A 16 -17.46 14.16 -4.76
C MET A 16 -18.65 14.59 -5.60
N ALA A 17 -18.56 15.73 -6.30
CA ALA A 17 -19.58 16.17 -7.26
C ALA A 17 -19.72 15.19 -8.45
N GLN A 18 -18.67 14.47 -8.80
CA GLN A 18 -18.68 13.38 -9.80
C GLN A 18 -19.11 12.01 -9.24
N GLY A 19 -19.49 11.95 -7.95
CA GLY A 19 -19.97 10.72 -7.32
C GLY A 19 -18.93 9.94 -6.55
N VAL A 20 -17.66 10.35 -6.51
CA VAL A 20 -16.61 9.71 -5.67
C VAL A 20 -16.97 9.90 -4.20
N ARG A 21 -16.79 8.87 -3.40
CA ARG A 21 -17.01 8.90 -1.94
C ARG A 21 -15.81 8.43 -1.14
N ASN A 22 -14.96 7.63 -1.75
CA ASN A 22 -13.79 7.04 -1.10
C ASN A 22 -12.56 7.27 -1.97
N VAL A 23 -11.44 7.59 -1.35
CA VAL A 23 -10.12 7.71 -1.97
C VAL A 23 -9.16 6.84 -1.17
N ILE A 24 -8.33 6.05 -1.85
CA ILE A 24 -7.24 5.30 -1.20
C ILE A 24 -5.98 6.14 -1.33
N GLU A 25 -5.37 6.50 -0.20
CA GLU A 25 -4.13 7.25 -0.15
C GLU A 25 -2.99 6.28 0.17
N MET A 26 -2.08 6.08 -0.80
CA MET A 26 -1.06 5.03 -0.78
C MET A 26 0.31 5.49 -0.27
N THR A 27 0.43 6.74 0.19
CA THR A 27 1.69 7.24 0.76
C THR A 27 1.93 6.59 2.13
N ASN A 28 2.88 5.69 2.20
CA ASN A 28 3.26 5.10 3.47
C ASN A 28 4.19 6.02 4.30
N ARG A 29 4.44 5.64 5.55
CA ARG A 29 5.10 6.47 6.57
C ARG A 29 6.40 7.12 6.10
N TYR A 30 7.21 6.38 5.36
CA TYR A 30 8.56 6.82 4.96
C TYR A 30 8.59 7.53 3.61
N MET A 31 7.43 7.69 2.98
CA MET A 31 7.22 8.42 1.73
C MET A 31 6.61 9.81 1.94
N GLY A 32 6.50 10.25 3.20
CA GLY A 32 5.98 11.57 3.55
C GLY A 32 4.49 11.59 3.89
N ARG A 33 3.92 10.45 4.34
CA ARG A 33 2.54 10.36 4.83
C ARG A 33 2.29 11.41 5.92
N ASN A 34 1.10 12.02 5.89
CA ASN A 34 0.66 13.00 6.87
C ASN A 34 -0.80 12.70 7.28
N ALA A 35 -0.95 11.93 8.36
CA ALA A 35 -2.25 11.49 8.85
C ALA A 35 -3.15 12.66 9.28
N GLN A 36 -2.60 13.67 9.93
CA GLN A 36 -3.38 14.84 10.35
C GLN A 36 -3.94 15.61 9.15
N PHE A 37 -3.14 15.78 8.10
CA PHE A 37 -3.60 16.41 6.86
C PHE A 37 -4.78 15.64 6.23
N MET A 38 -4.71 14.29 6.20
CA MET A 38 -5.81 13.45 5.72
C MET A 38 -7.07 13.65 6.55
N LEU A 39 -6.95 13.64 7.89
CA LEU A 39 -8.07 13.89 8.82
C LEU A 39 -8.69 15.26 8.59
N ASP A 40 -7.89 16.31 8.44
CA ASP A 40 -8.37 17.66 8.21
C ASP A 40 -9.14 17.75 6.88
N VAL A 41 -8.63 17.14 5.80
CA VAL A 41 -9.31 17.06 4.50
C VAL A 41 -10.62 16.28 4.60
N MET A 42 -10.63 15.13 5.28
CA MET A 42 -11.85 14.33 5.52
C MET A 42 -12.90 15.13 6.28
N HIS A 43 -12.49 15.85 7.32
CA HIS A 43 -13.37 16.67 8.13
C HIS A 43 -13.98 17.83 7.33
N GLU A 44 -13.17 18.51 6.52
CA GLU A 44 -13.60 19.66 5.72
C GLU A 44 -14.54 19.27 4.58
N THR A 45 -14.23 18.16 3.88
CA THR A 45 -14.93 17.80 2.64
C THR A 45 -15.99 16.73 2.81
N GLY A 46 -15.85 15.88 3.83
CA GLY A 46 -16.69 14.70 4.02
C GLY A 46 -16.32 13.51 3.12
N ILE A 47 -15.23 13.60 2.32
CA ILE A 47 -14.72 12.45 1.58
C ILE A 47 -14.12 11.43 2.55
N ASN A 48 -14.28 10.15 2.28
CA ASN A 48 -13.59 9.12 3.05
C ASN A 48 -12.22 8.81 2.46
N VAL A 49 -11.16 8.93 3.28
CA VAL A 49 -9.80 8.55 2.89
C VAL A 49 -9.42 7.25 3.59
N VAL A 50 -9.06 6.25 2.80
CA VAL A 50 -8.49 4.99 3.28
C VAL A 50 -6.97 5.13 3.26
N ALA A 51 -6.39 5.30 4.43
CA ALA A 51 -4.93 5.41 4.57
C ALA A 51 -4.25 4.02 4.50
N CYS A 52 -2.98 4.00 4.18
CA CYS A 52 -2.19 2.76 4.09
C CYS A 52 -1.15 2.63 5.20
N THR A 53 -0.67 1.38 5.36
CA THR A 53 0.53 1.02 6.11
C THR A 53 1.45 0.17 5.25
N GLY A 54 2.73 0.11 5.58
CA GLY A 54 3.71 -0.71 4.87
C GLY A 54 4.97 0.06 4.47
N TYR A 55 5.74 -0.55 3.58
CA TYR A 55 7.03 -0.04 3.09
C TYR A 55 7.10 -0.16 1.59
N TYR A 56 7.59 0.89 0.90
CA TYR A 56 7.54 0.99 -0.55
C TYR A 56 8.54 0.06 -1.25
N GLN A 57 9.76 0.49 -1.45
CA GLN A 57 10.82 -0.23 -2.17
C GLN A 57 12.16 -0.10 -1.45
N ASP A 58 13.10 -1.00 -1.72
CA ASP A 58 14.43 -1.06 -1.11
C ASP A 58 15.14 0.31 -1.10
N ALA A 59 15.11 1.03 -2.21
CA ALA A 59 15.75 2.35 -2.33
C ALA A 59 15.17 3.43 -1.38
N PHE A 60 13.97 3.21 -0.85
CA PHE A 60 13.25 4.11 0.05
C PHE A 60 13.11 3.56 1.47
N PHE A 61 13.63 2.36 1.73
CA PHE A 61 13.51 1.76 3.05
C PHE A 61 14.30 2.52 4.10
N PRO A 62 13.70 2.76 5.28
CA PRO A 62 14.45 3.23 6.43
C PRO A 62 15.42 2.16 6.91
N GLN A 63 16.51 2.58 7.53
CA GLN A 63 17.60 1.69 7.97
C GLN A 63 17.11 0.51 8.83
N HIS A 64 16.07 0.68 9.61
CA HIS A 64 15.58 -0.38 10.49
C HIS A 64 14.95 -1.57 9.75
N VAL A 65 14.52 -1.43 8.49
CA VAL A 65 14.06 -2.58 7.68
C VAL A 65 15.15 -3.63 7.55
N ALA A 66 16.41 -3.23 7.42
CA ALA A 66 17.53 -4.17 7.36
C ALA A 66 17.75 -4.93 8.67
N THR A 67 17.51 -4.30 9.82
CA THR A 67 17.88 -4.83 11.14
C THR A 67 16.73 -5.50 11.90
N ARG A 68 15.49 -5.09 11.69
CA ARG A 68 14.31 -5.71 12.32
C ARG A 68 13.97 -7.05 11.68
N SER A 69 13.36 -7.93 12.46
CA SER A 69 12.80 -9.19 11.96
C SER A 69 11.54 -8.96 11.11
N VAL A 70 11.15 -9.99 10.35
CA VAL A 70 9.88 -10.00 9.61
C VAL A 70 8.70 -9.74 10.54
N GLN A 71 8.70 -10.38 11.73
CA GLN A 71 7.64 -10.26 12.72
C GLN A 71 7.51 -8.84 13.29
N GLU A 72 8.65 -8.16 13.53
CA GLU A 72 8.63 -6.77 14.01
C GLU A 72 8.10 -5.80 12.95
N LEU A 73 8.44 -6.02 11.66
CA LEU A 73 7.89 -5.23 10.55
C LEU A 73 6.39 -5.50 10.35
N ALA A 74 5.96 -6.76 10.47
CA ALA A 74 4.54 -7.12 10.42
C ALA A 74 3.76 -6.50 11.58
N GLN A 75 4.30 -6.54 12.79
CA GLN A 75 3.67 -5.95 13.97
C GLN A 75 3.49 -4.44 13.84
N GLU A 76 4.46 -3.72 13.24
CA GLU A 76 4.31 -2.28 12.96
C GLU A 76 3.11 -2.00 12.03
N MET A 77 2.91 -2.85 10.99
CA MET A 77 1.75 -2.73 10.12
C MET A 77 0.44 -3.04 10.87
N VAL A 78 0.43 -4.07 11.70
CA VAL A 78 -0.73 -4.43 12.54
C VAL A 78 -1.08 -3.31 13.51
N ASP A 79 -0.08 -2.71 14.16
CA ASP A 79 -0.30 -1.60 15.10
C ASP A 79 -0.91 -0.39 14.40
N GLU A 80 -0.47 -0.04 13.19
CA GLU A 80 -1.05 1.03 12.39
C GLU A 80 -2.50 0.74 11.92
N ILE A 81 -2.85 -0.53 11.75
CA ILE A 81 -4.22 -0.97 11.45
C ILE A 81 -5.12 -0.92 12.69
N ASP A 82 -4.63 -1.33 13.84
CA ASP A 82 -5.45 -1.52 15.05
C ASP A 82 -5.48 -0.28 15.94
N GLN A 83 -4.37 0.46 16.04
CA GLN A 83 -4.22 1.56 16.98
C GLN A 83 -4.30 2.93 16.31
N GLY A 84 -3.86 3.06 15.05
CA GLY A 84 -3.82 4.30 14.27
C GLY A 84 -2.42 4.66 13.80
N ILE A 85 -2.37 5.52 12.77
CA ILE A 85 -1.14 5.95 12.10
C ILE A 85 -0.66 7.30 12.65
N ASP A 86 0.66 7.47 12.73
CA ASP A 86 1.35 8.74 13.06
C ASP A 86 0.85 9.40 14.35
N GLY A 87 0.39 8.61 15.34
CA GLY A 87 -0.14 9.11 16.61
C GLY A 87 -1.53 9.73 16.53
N THR A 88 -2.26 9.50 15.45
CA THR A 88 -3.65 9.92 15.26
C THR A 88 -4.63 8.75 15.44
N GLU A 89 -5.93 9.04 15.42
CA GLU A 89 -6.99 8.03 15.41
C GLU A 89 -7.24 7.39 14.03
N LEU A 90 -6.64 7.92 12.97
CA LEU A 90 -6.79 7.39 11.61
C LEU A 90 -6.09 6.03 11.51
N LYS A 91 -6.86 5.00 11.22
CA LYS A 91 -6.36 3.63 11.09
C LYS A 91 -6.07 3.29 9.63
N ALA A 92 -5.01 2.53 9.40
CA ALA A 92 -4.75 2.02 8.06
C ALA A 92 -5.83 1.02 7.63
N GLY A 93 -6.39 1.21 6.45
CA GLY A 93 -7.39 0.34 5.85
C GLY A 93 -6.82 -0.68 4.86
N ILE A 94 -5.60 -0.47 4.41
CA ILE A 94 -4.91 -1.28 3.39
C ILE A 94 -3.42 -1.37 3.71
N ILE A 95 -2.80 -2.49 3.35
CA ILE A 95 -1.34 -2.68 3.39
C ILE A 95 -0.80 -2.30 2.01
N ALA A 96 -0.14 -1.14 1.88
CA ALA A 96 0.25 -0.55 0.60
C ALA A 96 1.33 0.54 0.77
N GLU A 97 1.99 0.95 -0.23
CA GLU A 97 2.22 0.27 -1.50
C GLU A 97 3.46 -0.62 -1.33
N ILE A 98 3.30 -1.94 -1.39
CA ILE A 98 4.43 -2.86 -1.19
C ILE A 98 5.09 -3.09 -2.54
N GLY A 99 6.32 -2.64 -2.70
CA GLY A 99 6.95 -2.57 -4.01
C GLY A 99 8.13 -3.51 -4.23
N SER A 100 8.38 -3.82 -5.51
CA SER A 100 9.60 -4.48 -5.95
C SER A 100 10.37 -3.63 -6.96
N SER A 101 11.69 -3.81 -6.96
CA SER A 101 12.62 -3.20 -7.92
C SER A 101 12.39 -3.71 -9.34
N GLU A 102 12.84 -2.96 -10.33
CA GLU A 102 12.74 -3.37 -11.74
C GLU A 102 13.47 -4.71 -11.96
N GLY A 103 12.74 -5.69 -12.49
CA GLY A 103 13.27 -7.00 -12.89
C GLY A 103 13.76 -7.90 -11.75
N LYS A 104 13.52 -7.53 -10.49
CA LYS A 104 13.91 -8.35 -9.32
C LYS A 104 13.09 -7.98 -8.07
N ILE A 105 13.02 -8.93 -7.14
CA ILE A 105 12.66 -8.70 -5.74
C ILE A 105 13.97 -8.80 -4.94
N THR A 106 14.39 -7.73 -4.28
CA THR A 106 15.62 -7.76 -3.45
C THR A 106 15.36 -8.54 -2.16
N PRO A 107 16.41 -9.01 -1.44
CA PRO A 107 16.21 -9.70 -0.15
C PRO A 107 15.47 -8.85 0.90
N LEU A 108 15.62 -7.52 0.87
CA LEU A 108 14.89 -6.64 1.77
C LEU A 108 13.43 -6.45 1.33
N GLU A 109 13.17 -6.39 0.03
CA GLU A 109 11.81 -6.36 -0.51
C GLU A 109 11.07 -7.68 -0.20
N GLU A 110 11.71 -8.84 -0.44
CA GLU A 110 11.15 -10.15 -0.05
C GLU A 110 10.77 -10.19 1.42
N LYS A 111 11.65 -9.70 2.31
CA LYS A 111 11.38 -9.58 3.74
C LYS A 111 10.13 -8.73 4.04
N VAL A 112 9.95 -7.62 3.32
CA VAL A 112 8.79 -6.73 3.47
C VAL A 112 7.52 -7.39 2.92
N PHE A 113 7.57 -8.09 1.79
CA PHE A 113 6.45 -8.88 1.27
C PHE A 113 5.99 -9.95 2.28
N ILE A 114 6.94 -10.66 2.91
CA ILE A 114 6.61 -11.65 3.95
C ILE A 114 5.98 -10.97 5.18
N ALA A 115 6.49 -9.81 5.60
CA ALA A 115 5.89 -9.04 6.69
C ALA A 115 4.46 -8.57 6.35
N ALA A 116 4.23 -8.10 5.13
CA ALA A 116 2.90 -7.73 4.63
C ALA A 116 1.93 -8.92 4.62
N ALA A 117 2.39 -10.11 4.20
CA ALA A 117 1.62 -11.34 4.23
C ALA A 117 1.21 -11.71 5.68
N LEU A 118 2.13 -11.63 6.64
CA LEU A 118 1.82 -11.87 8.06
C LEU A 118 0.79 -10.88 8.59
N ALA A 119 0.95 -9.59 8.30
CA ALA A 119 -0.01 -8.56 8.70
C ALA A 119 -1.38 -8.77 8.06
N HIS A 120 -1.43 -9.14 6.78
CA HIS A 120 -2.66 -9.51 6.08
C HIS A 120 -3.36 -10.68 6.76
N ASN A 121 -2.65 -11.78 7.01
CA ASN A 121 -3.20 -12.99 7.64
C ASN A 121 -3.76 -12.72 9.04
N GLN A 122 -3.15 -11.80 9.80
CA GLN A 122 -3.60 -11.43 11.14
C GLN A 122 -4.81 -10.49 11.12
N THR A 123 -4.85 -9.52 10.19
CA THR A 123 -5.83 -8.42 10.22
C THR A 123 -6.94 -8.56 9.17
N GLY A 124 -6.72 -9.40 8.15
CA GLY A 124 -7.59 -9.51 6.99
C GLY A 124 -7.60 -8.27 6.09
N ARG A 125 -6.68 -7.30 6.26
CA ARG A 125 -6.62 -6.12 5.40
C ARG A 125 -6.07 -6.46 4.03
N PRO A 126 -6.62 -5.90 2.92
CA PRO A 126 -6.13 -6.16 1.57
C PRO A 126 -4.70 -5.64 1.40
N ILE A 127 -3.99 -6.21 0.43
CA ILE A 127 -2.65 -5.76 0.02
C ILE A 127 -2.74 -5.09 -1.34
N SER A 128 -2.06 -3.94 -1.50
CA SER A 128 -1.77 -3.37 -2.82
C SER A 128 -0.27 -3.32 -3.03
N THR A 129 0.17 -3.84 -4.20
CA THR A 129 1.58 -3.88 -4.54
C THR A 129 1.94 -2.89 -5.63
N HIS A 130 3.22 -2.57 -5.73
CA HIS A 130 3.81 -1.76 -6.79
C HIS A 130 4.77 -2.60 -7.62
N THR A 131 4.60 -2.55 -8.95
CA THR A 131 5.59 -3.10 -9.89
C THR A 131 6.37 -1.98 -10.54
N SER A 132 7.70 -2.10 -10.58
CA SER A 132 8.53 -1.18 -11.37
C SER A 132 8.46 -1.56 -12.84
N PHE A 133 7.92 -0.65 -13.66
CA PHE A 133 7.78 -0.86 -15.11
C PHE A 133 7.11 -2.17 -15.49
N SER A 134 6.02 -2.56 -14.80
CA SER A 134 5.25 -3.79 -15.03
C SER A 134 6.07 -5.07 -14.92
N THR A 135 7.13 -5.08 -14.09
CA THR A 135 7.96 -6.27 -13.85
C THR A 135 7.64 -6.90 -12.49
N MET A 136 7.88 -8.20 -12.34
CA MET A 136 7.78 -8.97 -11.10
C MET A 136 6.37 -9.17 -10.52
N GLY A 137 5.28 -8.81 -11.22
CA GLY A 137 3.93 -8.97 -10.69
C GLY A 137 3.56 -10.42 -10.37
N LEU A 138 3.89 -11.37 -11.24
CA LEU A 138 3.65 -12.81 -11.01
C LEU A 138 4.50 -13.34 -9.85
N GLU A 139 5.74 -12.91 -9.73
CA GLU A 139 6.66 -13.30 -8.65
C GLU A 139 6.20 -12.72 -7.30
N GLN A 140 5.67 -11.48 -7.28
CA GLN A 140 5.04 -10.90 -6.08
C GLN A 140 3.85 -11.75 -5.62
N LEU A 141 2.94 -12.11 -6.54
CA LEU A 141 1.78 -12.95 -6.23
C LEU A 141 2.21 -14.34 -5.74
N ALA A 142 3.18 -14.98 -6.40
CA ALA A 142 3.71 -16.27 -5.97
C ALA A 142 4.30 -16.20 -4.55
N LEU A 143 5.04 -15.13 -4.23
CA LEU A 143 5.60 -14.92 -2.89
C LEU A 143 4.50 -14.73 -1.84
N LEU A 144 3.50 -13.89 -2.10
CA LEU A 144 2.37 -13.67 -1.20
C LEU A 144 1.56 -14.97 -0.99
N GLN A 145 1.27 -15.71 -2.07
CA GLN A 145 0.56 -16.99 -2.00
C GLN A 145 1.32 -18.03 -1.18
N ALA A 146 2.65 -18.13 -1.35
CA ALA A 146 3.49 -19.03 -0.56
C ALA A 146 3.44 -18.74 0.96
N HIS A 147 3.04 -17.52 1.35
CA HIS A 147 2.87 -17.10 2.75
C HIS A 147 1.40 -17.00 3.18
N GLY A 148 0.49 -17.66 2.43
CA GLY A 148 -0.90 -17.86 2.82
C GLY A 148 -1.84 -16.67 2.57
N VAL A 149 -1.44 -15.72 1.73
CA VAL A 149 -2.31 -14.59 1.34
C VAL A 149 -3.39 -15.07 0.38
N ASP A 150 -4.62 -14.65 0.63
CA ASP A 150 -5.74 -14.77 -0.32
C ASP A 150 -5.56 -13.78 -1.47
N LEU A 151 -5.18 -14.27 -2.65
CA LEU A 151 -4.87 -13.42 -3.80
C LEU A 151 -6.08 -12.63 -4.31
N SER A 152 -7.32 -13.07 -4.04
CA SER A 152 -8.53 -12.30 -4.36
C SER A 152 -8.61 -10.96 -3.60
N ARG A 153 -7.72 -10.76 -2.63
CA ARG A 153 -7.57 -9.53 -1.81
C ARG A 153 -6.28 -8.77 -2.09
N VAL A 154 -5.66 -9.05 -3.22
CA VAL A 154 -4.41 -8.39 -3.66
C VAL A 154 -4.66 -7.59 -4.93
N THR A 155 -4.19 -6.36 -4.95
CA THR A 155 -4.14 -5.52 -6.15
C THR A 155 -2.69 -5.36 -6.57
N VAL A 156 -2.38 -5.64 -7.84
CA VAL A 156 -1.04 -5.42 -8.41
C VAL A 156 -1.06 -4.14 -9.22
N GLY A 157 -0.31 -3.13 -8.77
CA GLY A 157 -0.24 -1.82 -9.41
C GLY A 157 0.75 -1.74 -10.56
N HIS A 158 0.52 -0.76 -11.46
CA HIS A 158 1.43 -0.39 -12.57
C HIS A 158 1.70 -1.52 -13.57
N CYS A 159 0.69 -2.35 -13.85
CA CYS A 159 0.80 -3.47 -14.79
C CYS A 159 0.75 -3.05 -16.27
N ASP A 160 0.36 -1.82 -16.56
CA ASP A 160 0.06 -1.26 -17.88
C ASP A 160 1.20 -0.42 -18.48
N LEU A 161 2.34 -0.31 -17.81
CA LEU A 161 3.48 0.51 -18.25
C LEU A 161 4.30 -0.13 -19.38
N LYS A 162 4.07 -1.40 -19.66
CA LYS A 162 4.65 -2.15 -20.80
C LYS A 162 3.56 -2.99 -21.47
N ASP A 163 3.77 -3.38 -22.72
CA ASP A 163 2.94 -4.40 -23.38
C ASP A 163 3.16 -5.74 -22.68
N ASN A 164 2.21 -6.10 -21.83
CA ASN A 164 2.33 -7.20 -20.86
C ASN A 164 0.99 -7.93 -20.64
N LEU A 165 0.12 -7.90 -21.66
CA LEU A 165 -1.24 -8.42 -21.53
C LEU A 165 -1.28 -9.88 -21.08
N ASP A 166 -0.40 -10.73 -21.58
CA ASP A 166 -0.34 -12.13 -21.20
C ASP A 166 -0.06 -12.34 -19.70
N ASN A 167 0.80 -11.50 -19.11
CA ASN A 167 1.07 -11.55 -17.67
C ASN A 167 -0.10 -10.99 -16.86
N ILE A 168 -0.74 -9.92 -17.34
CA ILE A 168 -1.96 -9.37 -16.70
C ILE A 168 -3.05 -10.44 -16.65
N LEU A 169 -3.30 -11.16 -17.76
CA LEU A 169 -4.29 -12.24 -17.79
C LEU A 169 -3.94 -13.38 -16.83
N LYS A 170 -2.66 -13.79 -16.77
CA LYS A 170 -2.20 -14.79 -15.79
C LYS A 170 -2.39 -14.32 -14.33
N MET A 171 -2.15 -13.03 -14.03
CA MET A 171 -2.40 -12.50 -12.69
C MET A 171 -3.88 -12.52 -12.33
N ILE A 172 -4.76 -12.19 -13.28
CA ILE A 172 -6.22 -12.26 -13.09
C ILE A 172 -6.68 -13.71 -12.85
N ASP A 173 -6.10 -14.68 -13.54
CA ASP A 173 -6.42 -16.10 -13.38
C ASP A 173 -6.00 -16.67 -12.01
N LEU A 174 -5.12 -15.99 -11.29
CA LEU A 174 -4.67 -16.39 -9.95
C LEU A 174 -5.60 -15.88 -8.81
N GLY A 175 -6.50 -14.95 -9.08
CA GLY A 175 -7.43 -14.35 -8.11
C GLY A 175 -7.61 -12.87 -8.29
#